data_de218a302f068c060093b2fd82b0aef8
#
_entry.id   de218a302f068c060093b2fd82b0aef8
#
_cell.length_a   1.000
_cell.length_b   1.000
_cell.length_c   1.000
_cell.angle_alpha   90.00
_cell.angle_beta   90.00
_cell.angle_gamma   90.00
#
_symmetry.space_group_name_H-M   'P 1'
#
loop_
_entity.id
_entity.type
_entity.pdbx_description
1 polymer ?
#
loop_
_entity_poly.entity_id
_entity_poly.type
_entity_poly.pdbx_seq_one_letter_code
_entity_poly.pdbx_strand_id
1 'polypeptide(L)'
;MLKRSLTALFIPALACATVIAQELSPTHLHQPTLTPQNSGTTNGLIAVWPVNPQVIWACGRAGTFTVTTDGGQTWTAGVVPGAEALQFRDVQAFSASVAYLMSIGTSGNPTDFRIYKTEDGGATWTIQFENQNPNAFYDGFAFWTPNRGIAHSDSVNGVFPDLRTTDGTTWQDISNNMPAALPGEASFASSGTCVTTQGGRNAWICTGGSDIARVLATRDGGDTWNAYNTPLVSSPSAGAFTVDFRDPHNGIVGGGDLDPGDPNNARTAISNDGGQTWTLTNPPPVTGAIFGLSYVGHSGAGVGDNGRAVVITANDGGAAWTPDEGNTWFALPGVSGFWAVAFATPKAGWLVGTDGRILKISF
;
A
#
# COMPACT_ATOMS: atom_id res chain seq x y z
N MET A 1 -4.82 70.09 68.15
CA MET A 1 -3.66 69.41 67.54
C MET A 1 -4.13 68.08 66.92
N LEU A 2 -4.45 68.10 65.64
CA LEU A 2 -4.92 66.90 64.92
C LEU A 2 -3.72 66.23 64.22
N LYS A 3 -3.40 65.01 64.61
CA LYS A 3 -2.47 64.17 63.86
C LYS A 3 -3.22 63.49 62.74
N ARG A 4 -2.84 63.77 61.47
CA ARG A 4 -3.29 63.07 60.31
C ARG A 4 -2.40 61.80 60.09
N SER A 5 -3.02 60.67 60.14
CA SER A 5 -2.38 59.37 59.75
C SER A 5 -2.45 59.21 58.25
N LEU A 6 -1.32 59.02 57.58
CA LEU A 6 -1.24 58.64 56.16
C LEU A 6 -1.27 57.08 56.07
N THR A 7 -2.30 56.58 55.50
CA THR A 7 -2.37 55.15 55.15
C THR A 7 -1.81 54.95 53.75
N ALA A 8 -0.69 54.27 53.66
CA ALA A 8 -0.09 53.87 52.34
C ALA A 8 -0.84 52.71 51.78
N LEU A 9 -1.34 52.88 50.57
CA LEU A 9 -2.02 51.82 49.75
C LEU A 9 -0.94 51.02 49.02
N PHE A 10 -0.74 49.74 49.40
CA PHE A 10 0.10 48.81 48.66
C PHE A 10 -0.73 48.23 47.56
N ILE A 11 -0.36 48.48 46.31
CA ILE A 11 -0.87 47.82 45.13
C ILE A 11 0.06 46.63 44.83
N PRO A 12 -0.42 45.36 44.83
CA PRO A 12 0.43 44.25 44.42
C PRO A 12 0.58 44.27 42.87
N ALA A 13 1.82 44.34 42.42
CA ALA A 13 2.15 44.15 41.01
C ALA A 13 1.85 42.68 40.60
N LEU A 14 0.88 42.50 39.71
CA LEU A 14 0.56 41.23 39.10
C LEU A 14 1.67 40.91 38.09
N ALA A 15 2.59 40.00 38.46
CA ALA A 15 3.60 39.48 37.55
C ALA A 15 2.88 38.58 36.52
N CYS A 16 2.73 39.09 35.31
CA CYS A 16 2.29 38.32 34.17
C CYS A 16 3.43 37.35 33.78
N ALA A 17 3.34 36.09 34.22
CA ALA A 17 4.24 35.04 33.75
C ALA A 17 3.86 34.73 32.29
N THR A 18 4.63 35.25 31.34
CA THR A 18 4.62 34.78 29.97
C THR A 18 5.12 33.33 29.95
N VAL A 19 4.18 32.39 29.85
CA VAL A 19 4.51 31.01 29.47
C VAL A 19 5.01 31.07 28.04
N ILE A 20 6.33 31.06 27.89
CA ILE A 20 6.95 30.78 26.59
C ILE A 20 6.61 29.32 26.31
N ALA A 21 5.65 29.09 25.42
CA ALA A 21 5.48 27.81 24.84
C ALA A 21 6.81 27.47 24.13
N GLN A 22 7.58 26.56 24.72
CA GLN A 22 8.73 25.97 24.10
C GLN A 22 8.16 25.17 22.92
N GLU A 23 8.26 25.73 21.71
CA GLU A 23 8.10 24.93 20.51
C GLU A 23 9.09 23.78 20.67
N LEU A 24 8.56 22.57 20.87
CA LEU A 24 9.33 21.35 20.78
C LEU A 24 9.88 21.34 19.37
N SER A 25 11.15 21.70 19.22
CA SER A 25 11.90 21.51 17.97
C SER A 25 11.61 20.11 17.49
N PRO A 26 11.26 19.90 16.19
CA PRO A 26 11.05 18.58 15.67
C PRO A 26 12.31 17.78 15.94
N THR A 27 12.20 16.85 16.89
CA THR A 27 13.26 15.92 17.25
C THR A 27 13.72 15.25 15.98
N HIS A 28 14.96 15.43 15.61
CA HIS A 28 15.78 14.86 14.54
C HIS A 28 15.14 13.65 13.83
N LEU A 29 14.18 13.91 12.95
CA LEU A 29 13.70 12.90 11.98
C LEU A 29 14.84 12.72 10.98
N HIS A 30 15.64 11.67 11.18
CA HIS A 30 16.68 11.33 10.24
C HIS A 30 16.02 10.93 8.92
N GLN A 31 16.46 11.54 7.82
CA GLN A 31 16.12 11.08 6.48
C GLN A 31 16.47 9.59 6.36
N PRO A 32 15.62 8.77 5.74
CA PRO A 32 15.94 7.36 5.58
C PRO A 32 17.19 7.16 4.71
N THR A 33 17.93 6.11 5.01
CA THR A 33 19.05 5.68 4.19
C THR A 33 18.54 4.82 3.04
N LEU A 34 19.00 5.10 1.82
CA LEU A 34 18.67 4.37 0.61
C LEU A 34 19.92 3.65 0.09
N THR A 35 19.83 2.33 -0.11
CA THR A 35 20.92 1.48 -0.59
C THR A 35 20.47 0.71 -1.83
N PRO A 36 21.05 0.97 -3.02
CA PRO A 36 20.80 0.19 -4.23
C PRO A 36 21.20 -1.28 -4.04
N GLN A 37 20.38 -2.19 -4.58
CA GLN A 37 20.66 -3.62 -4.58
C GLN A 37 20.56 -4.18 -6.00
N ASN A 38 21.31 -5.24 -6.29
CA ASN A 38 21.26 -5.93 -7.58
C ASN A 38 20.20 -7.03 -7.54
N SER A 39 19.09 -6.84 -8.24
CA SER A 39 17.97 -7.78 -8.29
C SER A 39 18.24 -9.09 -9.05
N GLY A 40 19.33 -9.17 -9.81
CA GLY A 40 19.62 -10.29 -10.71
C GLY A 40 18.83 -10.26 -12.04
N THR A 41 18.08 -9.19 -12.31
CA THR A 41 17.28 -9.02 -13.54
C THR A 41 17.29 -7.57 -14.03
N THR A 42 17.02 -7.37 -15.30
CA THR A 42 16.74 -6.05 -15.91
C THR A 42 15.25 -5.86 -16.21
N ASN A 43 14.42 -6.88 -15.98
CA ASN A 43 12.99 -6.76 -16.14
C ASN A 43 12.39 -5.88 -15.05
N GLY A 44 11.49 -4.96 -15.43
CA GLY A 44 10.85 -4.06 -14.46
C GLY A 44 10.09 -4.83 -13.40
N LEU A 45 10.36 -4.50 -12.13
CA LEU A 45 9.69 -5.06 -10.96
C LEU A 45 8.50 -4.17 -10.57
N ILE A 46 7.40 -4.78 -10.14
CA ILE A 46 6.12 -4.10 -9.93
C ILE A 46 5.63 -4.25 -8.48
N ALA A 47 5.80 -5.42 -7.89
CA ALA A 47 5.37 -5.69 -6.51
C ALA A 47 6.52 -6.26 -5.68
N VAL A 48 6.46 -6.02 -4.36
CA VAL A 48 7.46 -6.49 -3.39
C VAL A 48 6.78 -6.89 -2.08
N TRP A 49 7.21 -8.01 -1.52
CA TRP A 49 6.71 -8.52 -0.25
C TRP A 49 7.85 -9.00 0.66
N PRO A 50 8.13 -8.30 1.75
CA PRO A 50 9.07 -8.75 2.77
C PRO A 50 8.36 -9.67 3.77
N VAL A 51 8.74 -10.94 3.80
CA VAL A 51 8.27 -11.90 4.83
C VAL A 51 8.86 -11.54 6.19
N ASN A 52 10.13 -11.14 6.19
CA ASN A 52 10.90 -10.68 7.34
C ASN A 52 12.15 -9.92 6.83
N PRO A 53 13.02 -9.37 7.72
CA PRO A 53 14.20 -8.62 7.26
C PRO A 53 15.22 -9.40 6.42
N GLN A 54 15.13 -10.72 6.35
CA GLN A 54 16.06 -11.57 5.58
C GLN A 54 15.42 -12.10 4.29
N VAL A 55 14.11 -12.42 4.32
CA VAL A 55 13.40 -13.06 3.21
C VAL A 55 12.46 -12.07 2.55
N ILE A 56 12.75 -11.73 1.30
CA ILE A 56 11.96 -10.78 0.50
C ILE A 56 11.75 -11.34 -0.90
N TRP A 57 10.52 -11.23 -1.38
CA TRP A 57 10.13 -11.57 -2.75
C TRP A 57 9.76 -10.31 -3.51
N ALA A 58 10.09 -10.27 -4.80
CA ALA A 58 9.59 -9.26 -5.72
C ALA A 58 9.22 -9.91 -7.06
N CYS A 59 8.33 -9.28 -7.79
CA CYS A 59 7.89 -9.79 -9.08
C CYS A 59 7.60 -8.65 -10.07
N GLY A 60 7.49 -8.99 -11.36
CA GLY A 60 7.24 -7.97 -12.36
C GLY A 60 7.04 -8.50 -13.78
N ARG A 61 7.58 -7.79 -14.74
CA ARG A 61 7.38 -8.02 -16.18
C ARG A 61 8.06 -9.29 -16.65
N ALA A 62 7.61 -9.80 -17.80
CA ALA A 62 8.18 -10.97 -18.49
C ALA A 62 8.22 -12.23 -17.59
N GLY A 63 7.15 -12.47 -16.82
CA GLY A 63 7.03 -13.61 -15.93
C GLY A 63 8.09 -13.67 -14.83
N THR A 64 8.73 -12.54 -14.50
CA THR A 64 9.88 -12.48 -13.60
C THR A 64 9.46 -12.45 -12.14
N PHE A 65 10.19 -13.21 -11.33
CA PHE A 65 10.27 -13.05 -9.87
C PHE A 65 11.74 -12.96 -9.44
N THR A 66 11.99 -12.44 -8.25
CA THR A 66 13.30 -12.49 -7.61
C THR A 66 13.13 -12.61 -6.11
N VAL A 67 14.04 -13.34 -5.46
CA VAL A 67 13.99 -13.61 -4.02
C VAL A 67 15.36 -13.45 -3.40
N THR A 68 15.38 -12.92 -2.18
CA THR A 68 16.55 -12.90 -1.32
C THR A 68 16.25 -13.62 0.00
N THR A 69 17.29 -14.22 0.60
CA THR A 69 17.21 -14.86 1.93
C THR A 69 18.25 -14.28 2.90
N ASP A 70 18.95 -13.22 2.49
CA ASP A 70 20.04 -12.58 3.24
C ASP A 70 19.85 -11.05 3.41
N GLY A 71 18.59 -10.58 3.29
CA GLY A 71 18.24 -9.18 3.46
C GLY A 71 18.67 -8.29 2.28
N GLY A 72 18.79 -8.90 1.09
CA GLY A 72 19.10 -8.26 -0.16
C GLY A 72 20.59 -8.08 -0.41
N GLN A 73 21.47 -8.81 0.29
CA GLN A 73 22.88 -8.87 -0.08
C GLN A 73 23.06 -9.60 -1.41
N THR A 74 22.28 -10.69 -1.59
CA THR A 74 22.13 -11.39 -2.87
C THR A 74 20.68 -11.60 -3.22
N TRP A 75 20.37 -11.54 -4.52
CA TRP A 75 19.04 -11.82 -5.07
C TRP A 75 19.16 -12.90 -6.15
N THR A 76 18.21 -13.83 -6.16
CA THR A 76 18.09 -14.87 -7.17
C THR A 76 16.86 -14.60 -8.01
N ALA A 77 17.05 -14.21 -9.25
CA ALA A 77 15.96 -13.98 -10.20
C ALA A 77 15.63 -15.25 -10.99
N GLY A 78 14.34 -15.42 -11.31
CA GLY A 78 13.83 -16.48 -12.17
C GLY A 78 12.66 -15.98 -13.02
N VAL A 79 12.28 -16.80 -13.98
CA VAL A 79 11.08 -16.61 -14.80
C VAL A 79 10.18 -17.82 -14.59
N VAL A 80 8.91 -17.60 -14.33
CA VAL A 80 7.93 -18.69 -14.19
C VAL A 80 7.72 -19.33 -15.55
N PRO A 81 7.96 -20.65 -15.72
CA PRO A 81 7.82 -21.31 -17.01
C PRO A 81 6.41 -21.18 -17.59
N GLY A 82 6.31 -20.73 -18.83
CA GLY A 82 5.04 -20.48 -19.52
C GLY A 82 4.37 -19.17 -19.17
N ALA A 83 5.02 -18.30 -18.39
CA ALA A 83 4.55 -16.96 -18.04
C ALA A 83 5.42 -15.84 -18.64
N GLU A 84 6.31 -16.13 -19.57
CA GLU A 84 7.29 -15.21 -20.16
C GLU A 84 6.63 -13.99 -20.83
N ALA A 85 5.39 -14.16 -21.35
CA ALA A 85 4.61 -13.08 -21.94
C ALA A 85 3.75 -12.31 -20.91
N LEU A 86 3.69 -12.77 -19.67
CA LEU A 86 2.84 -12.20 -18.63
C LEU A 86 3.59 -11.16 -17.80
N GLN A 87 2.81 -10.37 -17.06
CA GLN A 87 3.34 -9.45 -16.04
C GLN A 87 2.78 -9.88 -14.68
N PHE A 88 3.65 -10.08 -13.70
CA PHE A 88 3.20 -10.24 -12.33
C PHE A 88 2.97 -8.87 -11.70
N ARG A 89 1.77 -8.67 -11.19
CA ARG A 89 1.31 -7.40 -10.58
C ARG A 89 1.25 -7.46 -9.07
N ASP A 90 1.25 -8.68 -8.53
CA ASP A 90 1.17 -8.88 -7.09
C ASP A 90 1.99 -10.10 -6.66
N VAL A 91 2.55 -10.01 -5.45
CA VAL A 91 3.29 -11.08 -4.78
C VAL A 91 2.99 -11.06 -3.29
N GLN A 92 2.64 -12.20 -2.72
CA GLN A 92 2.64 -12.39 -1.27
C GLN A 92 3.32 -13.69 -0.91
N ALA A 93 4.27 -13.61 0.00
CA ALA A 93 5.07 -14.74 0.45
C ALA A 93 4.96 -14.98 1.95
N PHE A 94 5.17 -16.23 2.37
CA PHE A 94 5.06 -16.67 3.76
C PHE A 94 6.37 -17.23 4.30
N SER A 95 7.29 -17.56 3.39
CA SER A 95 8.63 -18.05 3.71
C SER A 95 9.55 -17.88 2.51
N ALA A 96 10.79 -18.34 2.64
CA ALA A 96 11.70 -18.48 1.50
C ALA A 96 11.21 -19.52 0.46
N SER A 97 10.28 -20.41 0.85
CA SER A 97 9.79 -21.50 0.00
C SER A 97 8.37 -21.28 -0.51
N VAL A 98 7.51 -20.58 0.22
CA VAL A 98 6.08 -20.46 -0.09
C VAL A 98 5.75 -19.03 -0.50
N ALA A 99 5.29 -18.88 -1.74
CA ALA A 99 4.85 -17.61 -2.30
C ALA A 99 3.74 -17.79 -3.32
N TYR A 100 2.93 -16.73 -3.48
CA TYR A 100 1.94 -16.59 -4.53
C TYR A 100 2.28 -15.41 -5.44
N LEU A 101 1.97 -15.54 -6.72
CA LEU A 101 2.07 -14.48 -7.73
C LEU A 101 0.75 -14.34 -8.45
N MET A 102 0.37 -13.12 -8.81
CA MET A 102 -0.78 -12.88 -9.68
C MET A 102 -0.32 -12.21 -10.97
N SER A 103 -0.71 -12.80 -12.09
CA SER A 103 -0.36 -12.30 -13.41
C SER A 103 -1.51 -11.56 -14.10
N ILE A 104 -1.11 -10.68 -15.00
CA ILE A 104 -1.95 -10.15 -16.07
C ILE A 104 -1.23 -10.31 -17.40
N GLY A 105 -1.98 -10.35 -18.49
CA GLY A 105 -1.44 -10.34 -19.86
C GLY A 105 -1.54 -8.97 -20.51
N THR A 106 -0.92 -8.88 -21.66
CA THR A 106 -1.02 -7.70 -22.55
C THR A 106 -1.93 -7.96 -23.76
N SER A 107 -2.39 -9.19 -23.91
CA SER A 107 -3.15 -9.65 -25.08
C SER A 107 -4.65 -9.39 -24.99
N GLY A 108 -5.17 -9.05 -23.79
CA GLY A 108 -6.62 -9.03 -23.51
C GLY A 108 -7.24 -10.44 -23.39
N ASN A 109 -6.42 -11.49 -23.34
CA ASN A 109 -6.88 -12.85 -23.12
C ASN A 109 -7.21 -13.03 -21.62
N PRO A 110 -8.45 -13.44 -21.26
CA PRO A 110 -8.81 -13.63 -19.85
C PRO A 110 -7.94 -14.66 -19.13
N THR A 111 -7.46 -15.68 -19.82
CA THR A 111 -6.60 -16.72 -19.23
C THR A 111 -5.19 -16.24 -18.87
N ASP A 112 -4.82 -15.01 -19.19
CA ASP A 112 -3.58 -14.39 -18.73
C ASP A 112 -3.66 -13.96 -17.25
N PHE A 113 -4.88 -13.85 -16.69
CA PHE A 113 -5.09 -13.63 -15.27
C PHE A 113 -5.02 -14.95 -14.52
N ARG A 114 -3.89 -15.17 -13.84
CA ARG A 114 -3.61 -16.40 -13.12
C ARG A 114 -3.06 -16.10 -11.73
N ILE A 115 -3.37 -16.99 -10.80
CA ILE A 115 -2.71 -17.05 -9.50
C ILE A 115 -1.80 -18.28 -9.51
N TYR A 116 -0.52 -18.06 -9.30
CA TYR A 116 0.50 -19.10 -9.21
C TYR A 116 0.91 -19.28 -7.74
N LYS A 117 1.29 -20.49 -7.39
CA LYS A 117 1.88 -20.85 -6.10
C LYS A 117 3.18 -21.62 -6.29
N THR A 118 4.17 -21.28 -5.47
CA THR A 118 5.36 -22.12 -5.24
C THR A 118 5.39 -22.60 -3.80
N GLU A 119 5.96 -23.80 -3.57
CA GLU A 119 6.21 -24.36 -2.25
C GLU A 119 7.68 -24.78 -2.07
N ASP A 120 8.53 -24.49 -3.07
CA ASP A 120 9.93 -24.90 -3.16
C ASP A 120 10.88 -23.72 -3.50
N GLY A 121 10.48 -22.49 -3.20
CA GLY A 121 11.33 -21.32 -3.40
C GLY A 121 11.39 -20.83 -4.83
N GLY A 122 10.40 -21.17 -5.66
CA GLY A 122 10.32 -20.77 -7.04
C GLY A 122 10.97 -21.76 -8.02
N ALA A 123 11.41 -22.94 -7.54
CA ALA A 123 11.92 -23.99 -8.41
C ALA A 123 10.80 -24.58 -9.28
N THR A 124 9.60 -24.73 -8.72
CA THR A 124 8.38 -25.08 -9.44
C THR A 124 7.21 -24.16 -9.08
N TRP A 125 6.27 -24.02 -10.03
CA TRP A 125 5.08 -23.20 -9.88
C TRP A 125 3.84 -23.97 -10.36
N THR A 126 2.76 -23.87 -9.59
CA THR A 126 1.46 -24.45 -9.93
C THR A 126 0.42 -23.33 -10.08
N ILE A 127 -0.41 -23.45 -11.13
CA ILE A 127 -1.55 -22.53 -11.31
C ILE A 127 -2.65 -22.96 -10.36
N GLN A 128 -3.05 -22.06 -9.47
CA GLN A 128 -4.12 -22.25 -8.51
C GLN A 128 -5.47 -21.74 -9.04
N PHE A 129 -5.41 -20.71 -9.87
CA PHE A 129 -6.56 -20.11 -10.52
C PHE A 129 -6.18 -19.61 -11.91
N GLU A 130 -7.05 -19.82 -12.87
CA GLU A 130 -6.98 -19.25 -14.22
C GLU A 130 -8.35 -18.66 -14.56
N ASN A 131 -8.39 -17.36 -14.88
CA ASN A 131 -9.63 -16.66 -15.18
C ASN A 131 -10.24 -17.17 -16.50
N GLN A 132 -11.54 -17.45 -16.46
CA GLN A 132 -12.32 -17.85 -17.64
C GLN A 132 -13.38 -16.79 -18.03
N ASN A 133 -13.55 -15.74 -17.22
CA ASN A 133 -14.50 -14.66 -17.50
C ASN A 133 -13.81 -13.59 -18.37
N PRO A 134 -14.20 -13.40 -19.63
CA PRO A 134 -13.53 -12.44 -20.53
C PRO A 134 -13.72 -10.98 -20.12
N ASN A 135 -14.65 -10.69 -19.21
CA ASN A 135 -14.93 -9.33 -18.74
C ASN A 135 -14.31 -9.03 -17.37
N ALA A 136 -13.76 -10.02 -16.67
CA ALA A 136 -13.12 -9.82 -15.38
C ALA A 136 -11.64 -9.48 -15.54
N PHE A 137 -11.18 -8.50 -14.77
CA PHE A 137 -9.78 -8.11 -14.68
C PHE A 137 -9.38 -8.08 -13.21
N TYR A 138 -8.49 -8.98 -12.80
CA TYR A 138 -8.03 -9.07 -11.41
C TYR A 138 -6.84 -8.15 -11.16
N ASP A 139 -6.93 -7.32 -10.11
CA ASP A 139 -5.99 -6.24 -9.82
C ASP A 139 -4.98 -6.57 -8.73
N GLY A 140 -5.38 -7.36 -7.76
CA GLY A 140 -4.55 -7.74 -6.63
C GLY A 140 -5.16 -8.84 -5.79
N PHE A 141 -4.36 -9.36 -4.89
CA PHE A 141 -4.79 -10.31 -3.87
C PHE A 141 -4.18 -9.96 -2.51
N ALA A 142 -4.78 -10.46 -1.45
CA ALA A 142 -4.15 -10.45 -0.13
C ALA A 142 -4.55 -11.69 0.67
N PHE A 143 -3.64 -12.16 1.52
CA PHE A 143 -3.85 -13.34 2.34
C PHE A 143 -3.73 -13.00 3.82
N TRP A 144 -4.63 -13.54 4.63
CA TRP A 144 -4.50 -13.54 6.09
C TRP A 144 -3.53 -14.62 6.58
N THR A 145 -3.48 -15.74 5.87
CA THR A 145 -2.61 -16.90 6.16
C THR A 145 -2.23 -17.58 4.84
N PRO A 146 -1.23 -18.47 4.80
CA PRO A 146 -0.89 -19.19 3.57
C PRO A 146 -2.07 -19.90 2.88
N ASN A 147 -3.14 -20.18 3.62
CA ASN A 147 -4.29 -20.94 3.12
C ASN A 147 -5.58 -20.10 3.04
N ARG A 148 -5.56 -18.83 3.47
CA ARG A 148 -6.74 -17.97 3.44
C ARG A 148 -6.42 -16.63 2.80
N GLY A 149 -7.04 -16.36 1.67
CA GLY A 149 -6.83 -15.14 0.91
C GLY A 149 -8.04 -14.74 0.08
N ILE A 150 -7.98 -13.54 -0.44
CA ILE A 150 -8.94 -12.95 -1.39
C ILE A 150 -8.21 -12.44 -2.61
N ALA A 151 -8.87 -12.43 -3.76
CA ALA A 151 -8.43 -11.74 -4.98
C ALA A 151 -9.57 -10.86 -5.49
N HIS A 152 -9.23 -9.64 -5.83
CA HIS A 152 -10.17 -8.61 -6.26
C HIS A 152 -10.08 -8.35 -7.76
N SER A 153 -11.24 -8.12 -8.36
CA SER A 153 -11.41 -7.82 -9.78
C SER A 153 -12.19 -6.52 -9.98
N ASP A 154 -11.95 -5.89 -11.11
CA ASP A 154 -12.83 -4.86 -11.65
C ASP A 154 -14.28 -5.33 -11.69
N SER A 155 -15.21 -4.38 -11.61
CA SER A 155 -16.63 -4.72 -11.64
C SER A 155 -17.09 -5.15 -13.05
N VAL A 156 -17.92 -6.19 -13.08
CA VAL A 156 -18.58 -6.69 -14.29
C VAL A 156 -20.09 -6.60 -14.09
N ASN A 157 -20.76 -5.79 -14.89
CA ASN A 157 -22.22 -5.58 -14.81
C ASN A 157 -22.72 -5.16 -13.40
N GLY A 158 -21.95 -4.34 -12.69
CA GLY A 158 -22.31 -3.84 -11.38
C GLY A 158 -21.99 -4.79 -10.21
N VAL A 159 -21.23 -5.85 -10.45
CA VAL A 159 -20.80 -6.84 -9.47
C VAL A 159 -19.29 -7.01 -9.52
N PHE A 160 -18.65 -7.16 -8.37
CA PHE A 160 -17.23 -7.55 -8.28
C PHE A 160 -17.13 -9.08 -8.27
N PRO A 161 -16.55 -9.72 -9.32
CA PRO A 161 -16.36 -11.18 -9.35
C PRO A 161 -15.14 -11.61 -8.50
N ASP A 162 -15.15 -11.20 -7.23
CA ASP A 162 -14.06 -11.45 -6.30
C ASP A 162 -13.99 -12.92 -5.90
N LEU A 163 -12.78 -13.35 -5.57
CA LEU A 163 -12.49 -14.72 -5.22
C LEU A 163 -11.97 -14.82 -3.78
N ARG A 164 -12.23 -15.96 -3.15
CA ARG A 164 -11.68 -16.33 -1.86
C ARG A 164 -11.15 -17.76 -1.89
N THR A 165 -10.01 -17.96 -1.26
CA THR A 165 -9.51 -19.29 -0.89
C THR A 165 -9.54 -19.50 0.61
N THR A 166 -9.82 -20.73 1.04
CA THR A 166 -9.78 -21.16 2.46
C THR A 166 -8.82 -22.32 2.69
N ASP A 167 -8.20 -22.84 1.62
CA ASP A 167 -7.24 -23.94 1.63
C ASP A 167 -5.91 -23.61 0.94
N GLY A 168 -5.82 -22.40 0.30
CA GLY A 168 -4.65 -21.95 -0.44
C GLY A 168 -4.45 -22.65 -1.79
N THR A 169 -5.47 -23.36 -2.27
CA THR A 169 -5.43 -24.12 -3.53
C THR A 169 -6.65 -23.90 -4.40
N THR A 170 -7.83 -23.88 -3.81
CA THR A 170 -9.08 -23.68 -4.54
C THR A 170 -9.61 -22.28 -4.31
N TRP A 171 -10.07 -21.64 -5.38
CA TRP A 171 -10.61 -20.29 -5.34
C TRP A 171 -12.10 -20.33 -5.67
N GLN A 172 -12.90 -19.69 -4.83
CA GLN A 172 -14.36 -19.66 -4.93
C GLN A 172 -14.83 -18.22 -5.15
N ASP A 173 -15.79 -18.04 -6.03
CA ASP A 173 -16.47 -16.77 -6.26
C ASP A 173 -17.23 -16.35 -5.00
N ILE A 174 -16.99 -15.11 -4.55
CA ILE A 174 -17.64 -14.47 -3.41
C ILE A 174 -18.40 -13.20 -3.82
N SER A 175 -18.73 -13.04 -5.08
CA SER A 175 -19.43 -11.86 -5.60
C SER A 175 -20.72 -11.52 -4.84
N ASN A 176 -21.42 -12.53 -4.32
CA ASN A 176 -22.62 -12.34 -3.50
C ASN A 176 -22.35 -11.74 -2.11
N ASN A 177 -21.11 -11.72 -1.66
CA ASN A 177 -20.68 -11.12 -0.39
C ASN A 177 -20.28 -9.65 -0.57
N MET A 178 -20.02 -9.25 -1.83
CA MET A 178 -19.54 -7.91 -2.17
C MET A 178 -20.68 -6.88 -2.20
N PRO A 179 -20.41 -5.60 -1.90
CA PRO A 179 -21.37 -4.54 -2.13
C PRO A 179 -21.57 -4.33 -3.63
N ALA A 180 -22.72 -3.78 -4.02
CA ALA A 180 -22.96 -3.40 -5.40
C ALA A 180 -21.88 -2.39 -5.88
N ALA A 181 -21.34 -2.63 -7.06
CA ALA A 181 -20.40 -1.71 -7.68
C ALA A 181 -21.11 -0.49 -8.27
N LEU A 182 -20.40 0.64 -8.25
CA LEU A 182 -20.83 1.84 -8.98
C LEU A 182 -20.59 1.65 -10.50
N PRO A 183 -21.25 2.43 -11.34
CA PRO A 183 -21.00 2.37 -12.78
C PRO A 183 -19.52 2.64 -13.12
N GLY A 184 -18.87 1.69 -13.80
CA GLY A 184 -17.46 1.79 -14.19
C GLY A 184 -16.46 1.62 -13.04
N GLU A 185 -16.90 1.23 -11.85
CA GLU A 185 -16.00 1.05 -10.72
C GLU A 185 -15.01 -0.08 -10.95
N ALA A 186 -13.75 0.22 -10.68
CA ALA A 186 -12.61 -0.63 -10.96
C ALA A 186 -11.52 -0.42 -9.90
N SER A 187 -10.52 -1.29 -9.89
CA SER A 187 -9.29 -1.09 -9.16
C SER A 187 -8.12 -0.81 -10.09
N PHE A 188 -6.92 -0.74 -9.54
CA PHE A 188 -5.73 -0.42 -10.30
C PHE A 188 -4.60 -1.40 -9.95
N ALA A 189 -4.25 -2.30 -10.87
CA ALA A 189 -3.18 -3.28 -10.73
C ALA A 189 -1.79 -2.61 -10.78
N SER A 190 -1.50 -1.68 -9.88
CA SER A 190 -0.32 -0.81 -9.96
C SER A 190 0.90 -1.35 -9.20
N SER A 191 0.71 -2.00 -8.06
CA SER A 191 1.80 -2.40 -7.16
C SER A 191 1.49 -3.60 -6.26
N GLY A 192 0.32 -4.25 -6.44
CA GLY A 192 -0.16 -5.32 -5.57
C GLY A 192 -0.71 -4.83 -4.22
N THR A 193 -0.88 -3.51 -4.04
CA THR A 193 -1.32 -2.94 -2.76
C THR A 193 -2.72 -2.32 -2.80
N CYS A 194 -3.51 -2.60 -3.84
CA CYS A 194 -4.92 -2.24 -3.91
C CYS A 194 -5.79 -3.06 -2.93
N VAL A 195 -5.27 -4.20 -2.48
CA VAL A 195 -5.89 -5.08 -1.47
C VAL A 195 -4.92 -5.26 -0.31
N THR A 196 -5.41 -5.15 0.93
CA THR A 196 -4.60 -5.43 2.12
C THR A 196 -5.40 -6.21 3.16
N THR A 197 -4.71 -7.03 3.96
CA THR A 197 -5.29 -7.81 5.06
C THR A 197 -4.61 -7.51 6.38
N GLN A 198 -5.35 -7.59 7.49
CA GLN A 198 -4.76 -7.39 8.80
C GLN A 198 -5.42 -8.27 9.86
N GLY A 199 -4.60 -8.81 10.74
CA GLY A 199 -5.04 -9.79 11.72
C GLY A 199 -5.59 -11.04 11.05
N GLY A 200 -6.64 -11.64 11.60
CA GLY A 200 -7.20 -12.87 11.04
C GLY A 200 -8.46 -12.68 10.20
N ARG A 201 -9.03 -11.45 10.15
CA ARG A 201 -10.40 -11.25 9.63
C ARG A 201 -10.62 -9.93 8.89
N ASN A 202 -9.77 -8.92 9.08
CA ASN A 202 -9.92 -7.64 8.43
C ASN A 202 -9.28 -7.66 7.05
N ALA A 203 -9.94 -7.04 6.07
CA ALA A 203 -9.35 -6.71 4.79
C ALA A 203 -9.98 -5.44 4.22
N TRP A 204 -9.22 -4.77 3.34
CA TRP A 204 -9.65 -3.58 2.64
C TRP A 204 -9.23 -3.66 1.18
N ILE A 205 -10.09 -3.16 0.32
CA ILE A 205 -9.88 -3.06 -1.12
C ILE A 205 -10.14 -1.61 -1.51
N CYS A 206 -9.26 -0.98 -2.26
CA CYS A 206 -9.46 0.36 -2.75
C CYS A 206 -9.88 0.36 -4.22
N THR A 207 -10.84 1.22 -4.57
CA THR A 207 -11.45 1.31 -5.90
C THR A 207 -11.50 2.75 -6.42
N GLY A 208 -11.73 2.89 -7.72
CA GLY A 208 -11.93 4.14 -8.42
C GLY A 208 -12.63 3.89 -9.76
N GLY A 209 -12.25 4.59 -10.82
CA GLY A 209 -12.83 4.39 -12.15
C GLY A 209 -14.27 4.89 -12.31
N SER A 210 -14.85 5.41 -11.25
CA SER A 210 -16.22 5.90 -11.15
C SER A 210 -16.25 7.37 -10.65
N ASP A 211 -17.43 7.91 -10.39
CA ASP A 211 -17.56 9.28 -9.85
C ASP A 211 -17.03 9.43 -8.42
N ILE A 212 -16.87 8.33 -7.69
CA ILE A 212 -16.42 8.30 -6.29
C ILE A 212 -15.42 7.17 -6.10
N ALA A 213 -14.23 7.46 -5.56
CA ALA A 213 -13.29 6.47 -5.07
C ALA A 213 -13.76 5.91 -3.72
N ARG A 214 -13.73 4.58 -3.57
CA ARG A 214 -14.21 3.91 -2.35
C ARG A 214 -13.14 3.01 -1.75
N VAL A 215 -13.33 2.66 -0.49
CA VAL A 215 -12.68 1.53 0.16
C VAL A 215 -13.75 0.53 0.56
N LEU A 216 -13.63 -0.70 0.06
CA LEU A 216 -14.46 -1.82 0.48
C LEU A 216 -13.79 -2.48 1.68
N ALA A 217 -14.53 -2.78 2.74
CA ALA A 217 -13.96 -3.34 3.95
C ALA A 217 -14.75 -4.53 4.48
N THR A 218 -14.05 -5.55 4.95
CA THR A 218 -14.60 -6.69 5.70
C THR A 218 -13.95 -6.78 7.08
N ARG A 219 -14.71 -7.33 8.04
CA ARG A 219 -14.23 -7.60 9.41
C ARG A 219 -14.45 -9.04 9.85
N ASP A 220 -14.99 -9.85 8.96
CA ASP A 220 -15.38 -11.24 9.20
C ASP A 220 -14.67 -12.24 8.27
N GLY A 221 -13.62 -11.79 7.57
CA GLY A 221 -12.82 -12.65 6.69
C GLY A 221 -13.42 -12.84 5.30
N GLY A 222 -14.18 -11.84 4.85
CA GLY A 222 -14.78 -11.81 3.52
C GLY A 222 -16.17 -12.44 3.45
N ASP A 223 -16.82 -12.69 4.60
CA ASP A 223 -18.21 -13.16 4.62
C ASP A 223 -19.19 -12.04 4.33
N THR A 224 -18.87 -10.79 4.76
CA THR A 224 -19.62 -9.58 4.40
C THR A 224 -18.67 -8.43 4.11
N TRP A 225 -19.04 -7.58 3.16
CA TRP A 225 -18.29 -6.40 2.77
C TRP A 225 -19.17 -5.15 2.77
N ASN A 226 -18.58 -4.03 3.17
CA ASN A 226 -19.22 -2.71 3.13
C ASN A 226 -18.34 -1.75 2.32
N ALA A 227 -18.99 -0.82 1.59
CA ALA A 227 -18.32 0.19 0.80
C ALA A 227 -18.37 1.55 1.50
N TYR A 228 -17.24 2.25 1.56
CA TYR A 228 -17.09 3.55 2.18
C TYR A 228 -16.44 4.54 1.22
N ASN A 229 -17.03 5.72 1.08
CA ASN A 229 -16.55 6.75 0.18
C ASN A 229 -15.26 7.37 0.72
N THR A 230 -14.33 7.68 -0.18
CA THR A 230 -13.14 8.45 0.13
C THR A 230 -13.23 9.86 -0.47
N PRO A 231 -12.49 10.85 0.06
CA PRO A 231 -12.42 12.18 -0.52
C PRO A 231 -11.36 12.29 -1.65
N LEU A 232 -10.80 11.16 -2.12
CA LEU A 232 -9.81 11.17 -3.19
C LEU A 232 -10.45 11.60 -4.52
N VAL A 233 -9.62 12.13 -5.41
CA VAL A 233 -10.03 12.37 -6.80
C VAL A 233 -10.51 11.06 -7.43
N SER A 234 -11.59 11.11 -8.21
CA SER A 234 -12.13 9.95 -8.91
C SER A 234 -12.70 10.33 -10.27
N SER A 235 -12.41 9.54 -11.26
CA SER A 235 -12.85 9.64 -12.66
C SER A 235 -12.61 8.27 -13.31
N PRO A 236 -12.92 8.07 -14.60
CA PRO A 236 -12.59 6.83 -15.29
C PRO A 236 -11.11 6.42 -15.28
N SER A 237 -10.20 7.39 -15.05
CA SER A 237 -8.74 7.16 -14.94
C SER A 237 -8.18 7.45 -13.54
N ALA A 238 -9.04 7.81 -12.57
CA ALA A 238 -8.64 8.25 -11.25
C ALA A 238 -9.34 7.46 -10.14
N GLY A 239 -8.71 7.41 -8.98
CA GLY A 239 -9.29 6.79 -7.80
C GLY A 239 -8.28 6.46 -6.72
N ALA A 240 -8.62 5.51 -5.87
CA ALA A 240 -7.74 4.93 -4.89
C ALA A 240 -6.99 3.74 -5.51
N PHE A 241 -5.66 3.71 -5.38
CA PHE A 241 -4.78 2.73 -6.03
C PHE A 241 -4.10 1.80 -5.03
N THR A 242 -3.91 2.29 -3.81
CA THR A 242 -3.15 1.60 -2.77
C THR A 242 -3.70 1.92 -1.40
N VAL A 243 -3.77 0.93 -0.51
CA VAL A 243 -4.28 1.06 0.85
C VAL A 243 -3.47 0.22 1.82
N ASP A 244 -3.16 0.78 2.98
CA ASP A 244 -2.49 0.03 4.05
C ASP A 244 -3.06 0.42 5.43
N PHE A 245 -3.04 -0.53 6.36
CA PHE A 245 -3.53 -0.36 7.72
C PHE A 245 -2.47 -0.80 8.72
N ARG A 246 -2.04 0.11 9.62
CA ARG A 246 -1.09 -0.23 10.69
C ARG A 246 -1.73 -1.00 11.85
N ASP A 247 -3.04 -0.86 12.03
CA ASP A 247 -3.86 -1.57 13.00
C ASP A 247 -5.33 -1.64 12.51
N PRO A 248 -6.26 -2.35 13.19
CA PRO A 248 -7.64 -2.50 12.72
C PRO A 248 -8.45 -1.21 12.54
N HIS A 249 -7.97 -0.09 13.08
CA HIS A 249 -8.68 1.20 13.08
C HIS A 249 -8.00 2.24 12.21
N ASN A 250 -6.66 2.23 12.16
CA ASN A 250 -5.87 3.29 11.57
C ASN A 250 -5.26 2.85 10.24
N GLY A 251 -5.62 3.54 9.17
CA GLY A 251 -5.17 3.27 7.83
C GLY A 251 -4.97 4.52 7.00
N ILE A 252 -4.30 4.35 5.88
CA ILE A 252 -4.04 5.37 4.87
C ILE A 252 -4.35 4.79 3.49
N VAL A 253 -4.94 5.62 2.63
CA VAL A 253 -5.21 5.30 1.23
C VAL A 253 -4.49 6.31 0.34
N GLY A 254 -3.93 5.84 -0.75
CA GLY A 254 -3.27 6.65 -1.78
C GLY A 254 -3.86 6.39 -3.16
N GLY A 255 -3.78 7.38 -4.02
CA GLY A 255 -4.28 7.26 -5.40
C GLY A 255 -3.99 8.52 -6.22
N GLY A 256 -4.88 8.87 -7.11
CA GLY A 256 -4.74 10.02 -8.00
C GLY A 256 -5.34 9.75 -9.35
N ASP A 257 -4.91 10.53 -10.37
CA ASP A 257 -5.29 10.34 -11.75
C ASP A 257 -4.10 9.82 -12.58
N LEU A 258 -4.35 8.86 -13.47
CA LEU A 258 -3.38 8.40 -14.47
C LEU A 258 -3.12 9.45 -15.54
N ASP A 259 -4.04 10.42 -15.71
CA ASP A 259 -3.79 11.57 -16.56
C ASP A 259 -2.75 12.50 -15.89
N PRO A 260 -1.54 12.65 -16.47
CA PRO A 260 -0.47 13.44 -15.86
C PRO A 260 -0.77 14.94 -15.81
N GLY A 261 -1.85 15.39 -16.42
CA GLY A 261 -2.27 16.80 -16.44
C GLY A 261 -3.13 17.21 -15.26
N ASP A 262 -3.60 16.30 -14.42
CA ASP A 262 -4.47 16.66 -13.29
C ASP A 262 -3.69 17.33 -12.15
N PRO A 263 -3.97 18.61 -11.84
CA PRO A 263 -3.36 19.29 -10.71
C PRO A 263 -3.98 18.91 -9.36
N ASN A 264 -4.94 17.97 -9.32
CA ASN A 264 -5.68 17.64 -8.12
C ASN A 264 -4.76 17.03 -7.05
N ASN A 265 -4.78 17.64 -5.87
CA ASN A 265 -3.96 17.23 -4.72
C ASN A 265 -4.70 16.28 -3.74
N ALA A 266 -5.96 15.90 -4.04
CA ALA A 266 -6.71 14.93 -3.24
C ALA A 266 -6.25 13.50 -3.53
N ARG A 267 -5.02 13.16 -3.12
CA ARG A 267 -4.32 11.91 -3.47
C ARG A 267 -4.03 10.99 -2.29
N THR A 268 -4.14 11.49 -1.07
CA THR A 268 -3.97 10.69 0.16
C THR A 268 -5.01 11.07 1.20
N ALA A 269 -5.54 10.06 1.89
CA ALA A 269 -6.48 10.23 3.00
C ALA A 269 -6.23 9.20 4.09
N ILE A 270 -6.55 9.55 5.34
CA ILE A 270 -6.43 8.69 6.51
C ILE A 270 -7.79 8.35 7.10
N SER A 271 -7.85 7.18 7.72
CA SER A 271 -8.99 6.71 8.53
C SER A 271 -8.50 6.34 9.93
N ASN A 272 -9.34 6.61 10.93
CA ASN A 272 -9.12 6.24 12.34
C ASN A 272 -10.23 5.33 12.89
N ASP A 273 -11.13 4.86 12.03
CA ASP A 273 -12.29 4.03 12.37
C ASP A 273 -12.37 2.74 11.53
N GLY A 274 -11.20 2.38 10.96
CA GLY A 274 -11.04 1.17 10.18
C GLY A 274 -11.55 1.27 8.75
N GLY A 275 -11.50 2.46 8.17
CA GLY A 275 -11.87 2.70 6.78
C GLY A 275 -13.33 3.07 6.58
N GLN A 276 -14.09 3.38 7.63
CA GLN A 276 -15.47 3.81 7.51
C GLN A 276 -15.58 5.29 7.12
N THR A 277 -14.69 6.12 7.66
CA THR A 277 -14.57 7.53 7.27
C THR A 277 -13.13 7.89 6.94
N TRP A 278 -12.96 8.81 6.00
CA TRP A 278 -11.67 9.20 5.46
C TRP A 278 -11.52 10.73 5.44
N THR A 279 -10.34 11.21 5.81
CA THR A 279 -9.99 12.64 5.81
C THR A 279 -8.73 12.85 4.99
N LEU A 280 -8.75 13.83 4.08
CA LEU A 280 -7.57 14.18 3.27
C LEU A 280 -6.38 14.56 4.18
N THR A 281 -5.20 14.13 3.76
CA THR A 281 -3.93 14.59 4.34
C THR A 281 -3.45 15.88 3.65
N ASN A 282 -2.34 16.45 4.12
CA ASN A 282 -1.62 17.43 3.33
C ASN A 282 -1.11 16.79 2.02
N PRO A 283 -1.01 17.55 0.92
CA PRO A 283 -0.54 17.01 -0.35
C PRO A 283 0.91 16.54 -0.28
N PRO A 284 1.21 15.29 -0.69
CA PRO A 284 2.60 14.81 -0.76
C PRO A 284 3.37 15.49 -1.89
N PRO A 285 4.70 15.72 -1.74
CA PRO A 285 5.55 16.38 -2.72
C PRO A 285 5.98 15.44 -3.86
N VAL A 286 5.03 14.77 -4.49
CA VAL A 286 5.20 13.91 -5.67
C VAL A 286 4.23 14.36 -6.76
N THR A 287 4.47 13.96 -8.00
CA THR A 287 3.56 14.24 -9.14
C THR A 287 2.86 12.97 -9.60
N GLY A 288 1.67 13.10 -10.22
CA GLY A 288 0.88 11.97 -10.69
C GLY A 288 0.24 11.15 -9.57
N ALA A 289 -0.27 9.99 -9.92
CA ALA A 289 -0.92 9.07 -9.00
C ALA A 289 0.07 8.37 -8.07
N ILE A 290 -0.37 8.04 -6.85
CA ILE A 290 0.38 7.25 -5.89
C ILE A 290 0.11 5.77 -6.18
N PHE A 291 1.12 5.05 -6.64
CA PHE A 291 1.01 3.66 -7.04
C PHE A 291 1.24 2.67 -5.90
N GLY A 292 2.14 2.97 -4.99
CA GLY A 292 2.47 2.12 -3.86
C GLY A 292 2.57 2.90 -2.57
N LEU A 293 2.18 2.26 -1.47
CA LEU A 293 2.16 2.84 -0.14
C LEU A 293 2.42 1.75 0.89
N SER A 294 3.18 2.06 1.93
CA SER A 294 3.35 1.16 3.07
C SER A 294 3.66 1.92 4.34
N TYR A 295 3.06 1.49 5.45
CA TYR A 295 3.52 1.87 6.77
C TYR A 295 4.93 1.36 7.03
N VAL A 296 5.74 2.16 7.73
CA VAL A 296 7.11 1.81 8.09
C VAL A 296 7.11 0.89 9.30
N GLY A 297 7.06 -0.41 9.05
CA GLY A 297 7.00 -1.47 10.05
C GLY A 297 5.58 -1.86 10.44
N HIS A 298 5.14 -3.01 9.99
CA HIS A 298 3.89 -3.62 10.43
C HIS A 298 3.96 -4.02 11.92
N SER A 299 2.83 -3.90 12.64
CA SER A 299 2.64 -4.37 14.02
C SER A 299 3.49 -3.71 15.13
N GLY A 300 3.30 -2.41 15.36
CA GLY A 300 3.60 -1.81 16.67
C GLY A 300 5.05 -1.42 16.95
N ALA A 301 5.98 -1.66 16.04
CA ALA A 301 7.40 -1.26 16.15
C ALA A 301 7.80 -0.17 15.15
N GLY A 302 6.84 0.63 14.68
CA GLY A 302 7.06 1.61 13.62
C GLY A 302 7.92 2.80 14.04
N VAL A 303 8.56 3.44 13.06
CA VAL A 303 9.21 4.76 13.16
C VAL A 303 8.17 5.86 13.03
N GLY A 304 8.48 7.02 13.53
CA GLY A 304 7.57 8.14 13.60
C GLY A 304 6.82 8.18 14.92
N ASP A 305 5.95 9.15 15.06
CA ASP A 305 5.13 9.31 16.26
C ASP A 305 4.13 8.14 16.34
N ASN A 306 4.39 7.20 17.25
CA ASN A 306 3.55 6.01 17.47
C ASN A 306 3.36 5.09 16.26
N GLY A 307 4.38 4.89 15.41
CA GLY A 307 4.30 4.00 14.25
C GLY A 307 3.51 4.56 13.06
N ARG A 308 3.42 5.88 12.96
CA ARG A 308 2.63 6.61 11.95
C ARG A 308 3.42 6.95 10.69
N ALA A 309 4.66 6.51 10.59
CA ALA A 309 5.46 6.78 9.40
C ALA A 309 4.98 5.95 8.21
N VAL A 310 4.91 6.58 7.04
CA VAL A 310 4.48 5.97 5.78
C VAL A 310 5.43 6.39 4.67
N VAL A 311 5.71 5.48 3.73
CA VAL A 311 6.40 5.77 2.48
C VAL A 311 5.44 5.56 1.31
N ILE A 312 5.50 6.46 0.33
CA ILE A 312 4.71 6.38 -0.91
C ILE A 312 5.61 6.40 -2.13
N THR A 313 5.15 5.78 -3.21
CA THR A 313 5.78 5.82 -4.54
C THR A 313 4.77 6.28 -5.59
N ALA A 314 5.22 7.13 -6.52
CA ALA A 314 4.43 7.66 -7.61
C ALA A 314 5.12 7.41 -8.97
N ASN A 315 5.81 6.28 -9.11
CA ASN A 315 6.60 5.92 -10.27
C ASN A 315 7.52 7.07 -10.71
N ASP A 316 7.37 7.59 -11.93
CA ASP A 316 8.19 8.71 -12.44
C ASP A 316 7.93 10.02 -11.67
N GLY A 317 6.78 10.12 -11.00
CA GLY A 317 6.42 11.25 -10.16
C GLY A 317 7.21 11.38 -8.86
N GLY A 318 8.07 10.41 -8.54
CA GLY A 318 8.94 10.41 -7.38
C GLY A 318 8.45 9.54 -6.23
N ALA A 319 9.05 9.74 -5.06
CA ALA A 319 8.66 9.09 -3.82
C ALA A 319 8.78 10.07 -2.65
N ALA A 320 8.02 9.84 -1.61
CA ALA A 320 8.00 10.66 -0.40
C ALA A 320 7.71 9.82 0.84
N TRP A 321 7.98 10.39 2.00
CA TRP A 321 7.63 9.79 3.28
C TRP A 321 7.04 10.81 4.23
N THR A 322 6.26 10.34 5.18
CA THR A 322 5.67 11.13 6.27
C THR A 322 5.95 10.43 7.60
N PRO A 323 6.25 11.16 8.68
CA PRO A 323 6.36 10.60 10.02
C PRO A 323 5.02 10.48 10.76
N ASP A 324 3.96 11.13 10.23
CA ASP A 324 2.76 11.51 10.98
C ASP A 324 1.47 11.35 10.13
N GLU A 325 1.44 10.30 9.29
CA GLU A 325 0.28 9.94 8.44
C GLU A 325 -0.17 11.09 7.52
N GLY A 326 0.79 11.82 6.94
CA GLY A 326 0.53 12.83 5.92
C GLY A 326 0.20 14.22 6.45
N ASN A 327 0.38 14.48 7.76
CA ASN A 327 0.35 15.84 8.27
C ASN A 327 1.61 16.62 7.83
N THR A 328 2.75 15.94 7.76
CA THR A 328 4.01 16.47 7.22
C THR A 328 4.59 15.51 6.19
N TRP A 329 5.06 15.99 5.04
CA TRP A 329 5.67 15.18 4.00
C TRP A 329 7.09 15.62 3.67
N PHE A 330 7.95 14.65 3.36
CA PHE A 330 9.32 14.84 2.91
C PHE A 330 9.56 14.07 1.62
N ALA A 331 10.06 14.76 0.58
CA ALA A 331 10.46 14.08 -0.65
C ALA A 331 11.65 13.13 -0.37
N LEU A 332 11.75 12.04 -1.14
CA LEU A 332 12.93 11.19 -1.25
C LEU A 332 13.71 11.58 -2.49
N PRO A 333 14.77 12.42 -2.38
CA PRO A 333 15.47 12.95 -3.54
C PRO A 333 16.12 11.86 -4.37
N GLY A 334 15.98 11.92 -5.70
CA GLY A 334 16.55 10.96 -6.65
C GLY A 334 15.84 9.62 -6.71
N VAL A 335 14.69 9.46 -6.04
CA VAL A 335 13.86 8.26 -6.09
C VAL A 335 12.72 8.47 -7.07
N SER A 336 12.83 7.88 -8.27
CA SER A 336 11.77 7.89 -9.30
C SER A 336 11.79 6.59 -10.10
N GLY A 337 10.69 6.21 -10.74
CA GLY A 337 10.53 4.97 -11.48
C GLY A 337 10.35 3.75 -10.57
N PHE A 338 9.86 3.93 -9.34
CA PHE A 338 9.52 2.85 -8.41
C PHE A 338 8.00 2.70 -8.30
N TRP A 339 7.54 1.45 -8.42
CA TRP A 339 6.12 1.09 -8.41
C TRP A 339 5.59 0.79 -7.01
N ALA A 340 6.34 -0.01 -6.27
CA ALA A 340 5.92 -0.52 -4.97
C ALA A 340 6.95 -0.24 -3.88
N VAL A 341 6.46 -0.19 -2.64
CA VAL A 341 7.25 -0.14 -1.42
C VAL A 341 6.62 -1.04 -0.37
N ALA A 342 7.44 -1.78 0.38
CA ALA A 342 6.96 -2.57 1.52
C ALA A 342 8.03 -2.68 2.60
N PHE A 343 7.61 -2.84 3.86
CA PHE A 343 8.48 -2.91 5.03
C PHE A 343 8.25 -4.18 5.83
N ALA A 344 9.34 -4.86 6.22
CA ALA A 344 9.32 -5.87 7.27
C ALA A 344 9.49 -5.25 8.66
N THR A 345 10.37 -4.25 8.77
CA THR A 345 10.66 -3.47 9.98
C THR A 345 11.11 -2.06 9.57
N PRO A 346 11.18 -1.10 10.49
CA PRO A 346 11.70 0.24 10.17
C PRO A 346 13.08 0.26 9.51
N LYS A 347 13.93 -0.69 9.84
CA LYS A 347 15.29 -0.83 9.28
C LYS A 347 15.37 -1.71 8.03
N ALA A 348 14.23 -2.24 7.57
CA ALA A 348 14.18 -3.23 6.50
C ALA A 348 12.93 -3.03 5.64
N GLY A 349 13.00 -2.09 4.73
CA GLY A 349 12.04 -1.83 3.66
C GLY A 349 12.70 -1.89 2.30
N TRP A 350 11.88 -2.08 1.25
CA TRP A 350 12.34 -2.16 -0.14
C TRP A 350 11.37 -1.44 -1.07
N LEU A 351 11.96 -0.70 -2.02
CA LEU A 351 11.26 -0.17 -3.18
C LEU A 351 11.70 -0.96 -4.41
N VAL A 352 10.77 -1.28 -5.29
CA VAL A 352 11.04 -1.96 -6.56
C VAL A 352 10.49 -1.18 -7.74
N GLY A 353 11.16 -1.25 -8.89
CA GLY A 353 10.81 -0.38 -10.02
C GLY A 353 11.32 -0.82 -11.38
N THR A 354 11.33 0.13 -12.31
CA THR A 354 11.77 -0.07 -13.69
C THR A 354 13.20 -0.61 -13.76
N ASP A 355 13.53 -1.30 -14.83
CA ASP A 355 14.87 -1.83 -15.13
C ASP A 355 15.43 -2.77 -14.06
N GLY A 356 14.54 -3.48 -13.35
CA GLY A 356 14.89 -4.41 -12.27
C GLY A 356 15.47 -3.72 -11.03
N ARG A 357 15.28 -2.41 -10.86
CA ARG A 357 15.85 -1.67 -9.73
C ARG A 357 15.21 -2.06 -8.41
N ILE A 358 16.06 -2.23 -7.41
CA ILE A 358 15.68 -2.37 -6.00
C ILE A 358 16.46 -1.35 -5.18
N LEU A 359 15.75 -0.64 -4.30
CA LEU A 359 16.35 0.17 -3.23
C LEU A 359 15.93 -0.39 -1.87
N LYS A 360 16.90 -0.71 -1.03
CA LYS A 360 16.65 -0.92 0.40
C LYS A 360 16.51 0.43 1.08
N ILE A 361 15.47 0.61 1.89
CA ILE A 361 15.21 1.81 2.69
C ILE A 361 15.25 1.47 4.17
N SER A 362 15.89 2.31 4.97
CA SER A 362 16.06 2.13 6.42
C SER A 362 15.93 3.47 7.14
N PHE A 363 15.10 3.50 8.17
CA PHE A 363 14.91 4.61 9.09
C PHE A 363 15.72 4.45 10.37
#